data_36e650354aa3d0ff21936fbd1bd38d2a
#
_entry.id   36e650354aa3d0ff21936fbd1bd38d2a
#
_cell.length_a   1.000
_cell.length_b   1.000
_cell.length_c   1.000
_cell.angle_alpha   90.00
_cell.angle_beta   90.00
_cell.angle_gamma   90.00
#
_symmetry.space_group_name_H-M   'P 1'
#
loop_
_entity.id
_entity.type
_entity.pdbx_description
1 polymer ?
#
loop_
_entity_poly.entity_id
_entity_poly.type
_entity_poly.pdbx_seq_one_letter_code
_entity_poly.pdbx_strand_id
1 'polypeptide(L)'
;MRTTLSISLLFAGLFCNAQLEVKVLDIIANQVIYDSNAKKIYASIPSANGANGNSIGVIDPVSQTLENTFFIGSEPNVLAISDNNQYLYVGFETASLVRRWDIASKSVNLQFSLGTDPSLGALFVEDMEVMPGNPNTIAISRRNVGFSPKHEGVAIYDNDVMRPTTTQDHTGSNRIEFSSNNLLWGYNNETTEFGLRKINISSSGATQGTVYPNLFSNFSIDFIREGNFLYSTDGKVVDISSGTPFLLGQFTNTTGANAFDTATQSVAYASSEYSSGNITFKRFNPNTFLLKDSTPIPNVQGSTRSMTSCGAGCYAFTTYSYNYSTNVTTGKIVIVKDKSLAVDNLLKSNKITVYPNPVSNYLKIDTDKKFVEIKLSDYSGNIVKTLDAKEREFDISNISSGNYLLIMTDINNNKITEKIIKK
;
A
#
# COMPACT_ATOMS: atom_id res chain seq x y z
N MET A 1 19.43 -21.60 61.83
CA MET A 1 19.34 -21.89 60.39
C MET A 1 18.09 -21.20 59.84
N ARG A 2 18.28 -20.11 59.11
CA ARG A 2 17.19 -19.43 58.39
C ARG A 2 17.32 -19.82 56.92
N THR A 3 16.37 -20.58 56.43
CA THR A 3 16.26 -20.94 55.00
C THR A 3 15.55 -19.81 54.25
N THR A 4 16.28 -19.11 53.41
CA THR A 4 15.73 -18.13 52.43
C THR A 4 15.20 -18.89 51.23
N LEU A 5 13.90 -18.82 51.00
CA LEU A 5 13.22 -19.36 49.83
C LEU A 5 13.30 -18.30 48.69
N SER A 6 14.13 -18.55 47.69
CA SER A 6 14.20 -17.70 46.51
C SER A 6 13.11 -18.14 45.52
N ILE A 7 12.09 -17.30 45.31
CA ILE A 7 11.09 -17.48 44.28
C ILE A 7 11.62 -16.86 42.99
N SER A 8 12.03 -17.70 42.04
CA SER A 8 12.34 -17.26 40.67
C SER A 8 11.05 -17.09 39.88
N LEU A 9 10.65 -15.85 39.66
CA LEU A 9 9.56 -15.53 38.70
C LEU A 9 10.07 -15.78 37.27
N LEU A 10 9.61 -16.86 36.66
CA LEU A 10 9.81 -17.09 35.23
C LEU A 10 8.83 -16.19 34.47
N PHE A 11 9.29 -15.10 33.92
CA PHE A 11 8.55 -14.32 32.92
C PHE A 11 8.55 -15.12 31.61
N ALA A 12 7.52 -15.91 31.37
CA ALA A 12 7.20 -16.44 30.06
C ALA A 12 6.66 -15.26 29.23
N GLY A 13 7.54 -14.61 28.48
CA GLY A 13 7.13 -13.66 27.47
C GLY A 13 6.30 -14.40 26.42
N LEU A 14 5.00 -14.15 26.39
CA LEU A 14 4.14 -14.53 25.28
C LEU A 14 4.61 -13.71 24.06
N PHE A 15 5.49 -14.29 23.25
CA PHE A 15 5.72 -13.82 21.91
C PHE A 15 4.43 -14.07 21.11
N CYS A 16 3.58 -13.05 21.03
CA CYS A 16 2.48 -13.04 20.09
C CYS A 16 3.11 -12.92 18.69
N ASN A 17 3.42 -14.05 18.08
CA ASN A 17 3.81 -14.05 16.67
C ASN A 17 2.60 -13.57 15.88
N ALA A 18 2.74 -12.46 15.17
CA ALA A 18 1.72 -11.98 14.24
C ALA A 18 1.41 -13.13 13.26
N GLN A 19 0.19 -13.64 13.30
CA GLN A 19 -0.23 -14.72 12.42
C GLN A 19 -0.56 -14.14 11.06
N LEU A 20 0.40 -14.18 10.14
CA LEU A 20 0.20 -13.73 8.77
C LEU A 20 -0.62 -14.77 8.01
N GLU A 21 -1.65 -14.31 7.34
CA GLU A 21 -2.41 -15.08 6.36
C GLU A 21 -1.85 -14.80 4.97
N VAL A 22 -1.59 -15.88 4.22
CA VAL A 22 -1.10 -15.80 2.85
C VAL A 22 -2.16 -16.38 1.92
N LYS A 23 -2.59 -15.59 0.95
CA LYS A 23 -3.45 -16.01 -0.15
C LYS A 23 -2.70 -15.86 -1.47
N VAL A 24 -2.69 -16.92 -2.26
CA VAL A 24 -2.10 -16.93 -3.60
C VAL A 24 -3.22 -16.97 -4.62
N LEU A 25 -3.18 -16.04 -5.58
CA LEU A 25 -4.05 -15.99 -6.73
C LEU A 25 -3.29 -16.42 -7.98
N ASP A 26 -3.84 -17.34 -8.75
CA ASP A 26 -3.29 -17.82 -10.02
C ASP A 26 -3.53 -16.79 -11.13
N ILE A 27 -2.89 -15.62 -10.98
CA ILE A 27 -3.00 -14.49 -11.89
C ILE A 27 -1.59 -13.98 -12.20
N ILE A 28 -1.23 -13.97 -13.47
CA ILE A 28 -0.03 -13.30 -13.95
C ILE A 28 -0.34 -11.81 -14.03
N ALA A 29 0.42 -10.99 -13.32
CA ALA A 29 0.29 -9.53 -13.38
C ALA A 29 1.67 -8.88 -13.37
N ASN A 30 1.81 -7.77 -14.08
CA ASN A 30 3.06 -7.01 -14.10
C ASN A 30 3.17 -6.10 -12.88
N GLN A 31 2.10 -5.38 -12.55
CA GLN A 31 2.08 -4.45 -11.41
C GLN A 31 0.75 -4.52 -10.66
N VAL A 32 0.81 -4.20 -9.38
CA VAL A 32 -0.36 -4.01 -8.50
C VAL A 32 -0.29 -2.64 -7.84
N ILE A 33 -1.45 -1.99 -7.70
CA ILE A 33 -1.58 -0.69 -7.03
C ILE A 33 -2.89 -0.66 -6.24
N TYR A 34 -2.90 0.04 -5.12
CA TYR A 34 -4.06 0.09 -4.22
C TYR A 34 -4.82 1.40 -4.31
N ASP A 35 -6.12 1.29 -4.46
CA ASP A 35 -7.08 2.38 -4.33
C ASP A 35 -7.61 2.43 -2.90
N SER A 36 -7.18 3.43 -2.16
CA SER A 36 -7.56 3.61 -0.75
C SER A 36 -9.02 4.05 -0.56
N ASN A 37 -9.65 4.65 -1.57
CA ASN A 37 -11.05 5.06 -1.52
C ASN A 37 -11.99 3.89 -1.81
N ALA A 38 -11.78 3.19 -2.93
CA ALA A 38 -12.57 2.00 -3.27
C ALA A 38 -12.19 0.77 -2.45
N LYS A 39 -11.03 0.80 -1.76
CA LYS A 39 -10.42 -0.33 -1.04
C LYS A 39 -10.24 -1.54 -1.94
N LYS A 40 -9.72 -1.31 -3.14
CA LYS A 40 -9.46 -2.34 -4.15
C LYS A 40 -8.00 -2.29 -4.60
N ILE A 41 -7.49 -3.44 -5.01
CA ILE A 41 -6.21 -3.56 -5.67
C ILE A 41 -6.47 -3.65 -7.18
N TYR A 42 -5.81 -2.80 -7.95
CA TYR A 42 -5.78 -2.90 -9.40
C TYR A 42 -4.51 -3.62 -9.84
N ALA A 43 -4.63 -4.50 -10.83
CA ALA A 43 -3.54 -5.27 -11.39
C ALA A 43 -3.49 -5.12 -12.90
N SER A 44 -2.31 -4.86 -13.47
CA SER A 44 -2.08 -4.92 -14.92
C SER A 44 -1.83 -6.36 -15.33
N ILE A 45 -2.78 -6.96 -16.07
CA ILE A 45 -2.80 -8.38 -16.43
C ILE A 45 -2.41 -8.52 -17.90
N PRO A 46 -1.19 -9.05 -18.24
CA PRO A 46 -0.74 -9.23 -19.62
C PRO A 46 -1.46 -10.40 -20.31
N SER A 47 -1.30 -10.52 -21.63
CA SER A 47 -1.90 -11.60 -22.44
C SER A 47 -1.52 -13.01 -21.97
N ALA A 48 -0.33 -13.17 -21.38
CA ALA A 48 0.14 -14.42 -20.83
C ALA A 48 -0.79 -15.06 -19.78
N ASN A 49 -1.68 -14.26 -19.16
CA ASN A 49 -2.69 -14.75 -18.22
C ASN A 49 -3.89 -15.45 -18.91
N GLY A 50 -3.95 -15.51 -20.23
CA GLY A 50 -5.03 -16.17 -20.96
C GLY A 50 -6.34 -15.37 -20.96
N ALA A 51 -7.46 -16.00 -20.58
CA ALA A 51 -8.82 -15.44 -20.74
C ALA A 51 -9.03 -14.06 -20.09
N ASN A 52 -8.34 -13.77 -19.00
CA ASN A 52 -8.41 -12.48 -18.30
C ASN A 52 -7.25 -11.54 -18.70
N GLY A 53 -6.49 -11.88 -19.73
CA GLY A 53 -5.35 -11.09 -20.19
C GLY A 53 -5.74 -9.76 -20.84
N ASN A 54 -4.73 -8.89 -21.02
CA ASN A 54 -4.90 -7.56 -21.63
C ASN A 54 -5.89 -6.66 -20.89
N SER A 55 -5.90 -6.75 -19.55
CA SER A 55 -6.91 -6.12 -18.72
C SER A 55 -6.38 -5.50 -17.44
N ILE A 56 -7.19 -4.65 -16.84
CA ILE A 56 -7.08 -4.26 -15.43
C ILE A 56 -7.94 -5.22 -14.61
N GLY A 57 -7.27 -5.97 -13.73
CA GLY A 57 -7.93 -6.79 -12.73
C GLY A 57 -8.31 -5.97 -11.50
N VAL A 58 -9.53 -6.18 -10.99
CA VAL A 58 -10.01 -5.57 -9.74
C VAL A 58 -10.07 -6.66 -8.68
N ILE A 59 -9.26 -6.53 -7.64
CA ILE A 59 -9.11 -7.52 -6.58
C ILE A 59 -9.59 -6.92 -5.26
N ASP A 60 -10.44 -7.65 -4.57
CA ASP A 60 -10.86 -7.29 -3.22
C ASP A 60 -9.85 -7.85 -2.21
N PRO A 61 -9.11 -6.99 -1.46
CA PRO A 61 -8.19 -7.46 -0.44
C PRO A 61 -8.87 -8.10 0.77
N VAL A 62 -10.18 -7.87 0.99
CA VAL A 62 -10.91 -8.46 2.12
C VAL A 62 -11.26 -9.92 1.83
N SER A 63 -11.94 -10.19 0.72
CA SER A 63 -12.26 -11.55 0.27
C SER A 63 -11.07 -12.26 -0.37
N GLN A 64 -10.03 -11.51 -0.73
CA GLN A 64 -8.82 -12.00 -1.42
C GLN A 64 -9.16 -12.71 -2.74
N THR A 65 -10.03 -12.10 -3.54
CA THR A 65 -10.50 -12.64 -4.81
C THR A 65 -10.47 -11.61 -5.93
N LEU A 66 -10.25 -12.08 -7.17
CA LEU A 66 -10.49 -11.28 -8.36
C LEU A 66 -12.00 -11.11 -8.56
N GLU A 67 -12.48 -9.87 -8.51
CA GLU A 67 -13.89 -9.56 -8.68
C GLU A 67 -14.27 -9.36 -10.15
N ASN A 68 -13.45 -8.61 -10.88
CA ASN A 68 -13.70 -8.24 -12.27
C ASN A 68 -12.40 -8.05 -13.04
N THR A 69 -12.50 -8.08 -14.36
CA THR A 69 -11.46 -7.65 -15.29
C THR A 69 -12.05 -6.71 -16.33
N PHE A 70 -11.31 -5.67 -16.72
CA PHE A 70 -11.70 -4.70 -17.73
C PHE A 70 -10.62 -4.65 -18.80
N PHE A 71 -10.97 -4.98 -20.03
CA PHE A 71 -10.06 -4.88 -21.16
C PHE A 71 -9.49 -3.45 -21.26
N ILE A 72 -8.17 -3.34 -21.30
CA ILE A 72 -7.50 -2.01 -21.33
C ILE A 72 -6.60 -1.84 -22.55
N GLY A 73 -6.19 -2.91 -23.20
CA GLY A 73 -5.27 -2.90 -24.33
C GLY A 73 -4.19 -3.98 -24.19
N SER A 74 -3.45 -4.23 -25.27
CA SER A 74 -2.43 -5.29 -25.31
C SER A 74 -1.26 -4.99 -24.38
N GLU A 75 -0.88 -5.98 -23.57
CA GLU A 75 0.28 -5.97 -22.69
C GLU A 75 0.33 -4.78 -21.72
N PRO A 76 -0.71 -4.54 -20.88
CA PRO A 76 -0.65 -3.52 -19.84
C PRO A 76 0.49 -3.83 -18.87
N ASN A 77 1.28 -2.80 -18.52
CA ASN A 77 2.49 -2.98 -17.73
C ASN A 77 2.48 -2.04 -16.53
N VAL A 78 2.91 -0.80 -16.69
CA VAL A 78 3.06 0.18 -15.62
C VAL A 78 1.73 0.81 -15.25
N LEU A 79 1.47 0.97 -13.95
CA LEU A 79 0.29 1.60 -13.39
C LEU A 79 0.69 2.82 -12.54
N ALA A 80 -0.07 3.90 -12.64
CA ALA A 80 0.02 5.02 -11.70
C ALA A 80 -1.39 5.49 -11.32
N ILE A 81 -1.65 5.70 -10.05
CA ILE A 81 -2.95 6.16 -9.55
C ILE A 81 -2.86 7.60 -9.04
N SER A 82 -3.88 8.40 -9.30
CA SER A 82 -3.95 9.75 -8.74
C SER A 82 -4.22 9.70 -7.24
N ASP A 83 -3.66 10.66 -6.48
CA ASP A 83 -3.80 10.73 -5.01
C ASP A 83 -5.25 10.90 -4.51
N ASN A 84 -6.13 11.44 -5.36
CA ASN A 84 -7.57 11.50 -5.11
C ASN A 84 -8.32 10.23 -5.54
N ASN A 85 -7.61 9.20 -6.06
CA ASN A 85 -8.15 7.94 -6.58
C ASN A 85 -9.22 8.11 -7.69
N GLN A 86 -9.12 9.18 -8.47
CA GLN A 86 -10.04 9.41 -9.58
C GLN A 86 -9.61 8.65 -10.84
N TYR A 87 -8.30 8.62 -11.13
CA TYR A 87 -7.75 8.07 -12.35
C TYR A 87 -6.66 7.04 -12.09
N LEU A 88 -6.68 5.99 -12.91
CA LEU A 88 -5.61 5.03 -13.06
C LEU A 88 -5.00 5.20 -14.46
N TYR A 89 -3.73 5.55 -14.52
CA TYR A 89 -2.97 5.60 -15.77
C TYR A 89 -2.32 4.24 -16.03
N VAL A 90 -2.32 3.82 -17.28
CA VAL A 90 -1.86 2.51 -17.73
C VAL A 90 -0.90 2.68 -18.89
N GLY A 91 0.33 2.26 -18.69
CA GLY A 91 1.36 2.11 -19.73
C GLY A 91 1.38 0.69 -20.28
N PHE A 92 1.95 0.52 -21.46
CA PHE A 92 1.96 -0.74 -22.18
C PHE A 92 3.38 -1.16 -22.58
N GLU A 93 3.64 -2.47 -22.54
CA GLU A 93 4.93 -3.03 -22.97
C GLU A 93 5.15 -2.94 -24.47
N THR A 94 4.08 -3.07 -25.26
CA THR A 94 4.15 -3.19 -26.74
C THR A 94 3.49 -2.04 -27.49
N ALA A 95 2.97 -1.03 -26.79
CA ALA A 95 2.32 0.13 -27.40
C ALA A 95 2.90 1.45 -26.88
N SER A 96 3.26 2.33 -27.81
CA SER A 96 3.79 3.69 -27.55
C SER A 96 2.69 4.66 -27.13
N LEU A 97 1.96 4.31 -26.09
CA LEU A 97 0.85 5.13 -25.60
C LEU A 97 0.59 4.91 -24.09
N VAL A 98 -0.18 5.82 -23.51
CA VAL A 98 -0.76 5.71 -22.18
C VAL A 98 -2.27 5.84 -22.28
N ARG A 99 -3.00 5.05 -21.50
CA ARG A 99 -4.44 5.19 -21.28
C ARG A 99 -4.72 5.65 -19.87
N ARG A 100 -5.63 6.60 -19.73
CA ARG A 100 -6.21 7.00 -18.45
C ARG A 100 -7.57 6.36 -18.30
N TRP A 101 -7.70 5.54 -17.28
CA TRP A 101 -8.93 4.86 -16.91
C TRP A 101 -9.59 5.62 -15.76
N ASP A 102 -10.85 6.02 -15.96
CA ASP A 102 -11.67 6.64 -14.92
C ASP A 102 -12.22 5.54 -14.01
N ILE A 103 -11.84 5.61 -12.72
CA ILE A 103 -12.14 4.56 -11.75
C ILE A 103 -13.64 4.44 -11.47
N ALA A 104 -14.35 5.57 -11.44
CA ALA A 104 -15.79 5.58 -11.13
C ALA A 104 -16.62 5.04 -12.29
N SER A 105 -16.35 5.46 -13.52
CA SER A 105 -17.06 5.00 -14.71
C SER A 105 -16.55 3.67 -15.26
N LYS A 106 -15.39 3.18 -14.78
CA LYS A 106 -14.72 1.96 -15.22
C LYS A 106 -14.47 1.94 -16.74
N SER A 107 -14.06 3.07 -17.28
CA SER A 107 -13.83 3.26 -18.72
C SER A 107 -12.61 4.13 -19.01
N VAL A 108 -12.01 3.94 -20.19
CA VAL A 108 -10.94 4.80 -20.69
C VAL A 108 -11.55 6.13 -21.10
N ASN A 109 -11.08 7.22 -20.50
CA ASN A 109 -11.53 8.58 -20.83
C ASN A 109 -10.46 9.43 -21.53
N LEU A 110 -9.22 8.95 -21.60
CA LEU A 110 -8.12 9.61 -22.29
C LEU A 110 -7.12 8.59 -22.82
N GLN A 111 -6.54 8.86 -23.98
CA GLN A 111 -5.39 8.12 -24.53
C GLN A 111 -4.48 9.09 -25.25
N PHE A 112 -3.17 8.95 -25.06
CA PHE A 112 -2.17 9.77 -25.77
C PHE A 112 -0.92 8.95 -26.11
N SER A 113 -0.21 9.39 -27.17
CA SER A 113 1.05 8.78 -27.62
C SER A 113 2.24 9.37 -26.87
N LEU A 114 3.27 8.53 -26.65
CA LEU A 114 4.57 8.97 -26.13
C LEU A 114 5.50 9.52 -27.22
N GLY A 115 5.09 9.41 -28.48
CA GLY A 115 5.87 9.87 -29.60
C GLY A 115 6.87 8.85 -30.12
N THR A 116 7.76 9.32 -30.99
CA THR A 116 8.75 8.51 -31.68
C THR A 116 10.05 9.31 -31.76
N ASP A 117 11.15 8.71 -31.36
CA ASP A 117 12.47 9.24 -31.66
C ASP A 117 12.83 8.94 -33.15
N PRO A 118 13.39 9.90 -33.91
CA PRO A 118 13.72 9.69 -35.31
C PRO A 118 14.73 8.56 -35.57
N SER A 119 15.60 8.28 -34.60
CA SER A 119 16.68 7.29 -34.72
C SER A 119 16.37 5.97 -34.01
N LEU A 120 15.62 6.04 -32.91
CA LEU A 120 15.41 4.92 -31.99
C LEU A 120 13.99 4.31 -32.08
N GLY A 121 13.09 4.98 -32.84
CA GLY A 121 11.74 4.49 -33.03
C GLY A 121 10.75 4.90 -31.90
N ALA A 122 9.69 4.14 -31.76
CA ALA A 122 8.61 4.44 -30.82
C ALA A 122 9.09 4.41 -29.36
N LEU A 123 8.59 5.34 -28.55
CA LEU A 123 8.89 5.46 -27.12
C LEU A 123 7.84 4.75 -26.28
N PHE A 124 8.28 4.12 -25.20
CA PHE A 124 7.43 3.34 -24.28
C PHE A 124 7.56 3.86 -22.86
N VAL A 125 6.62 3.46 -22.00
CA VAL A 125 6.70 3.73 -20.57
C VAL A 125 7.74 2.84 -19.94
N GLU A 126 8.68 3.43 -19.18
CA GLU A 126 9.54 2.72 -18.25
C GLU A 126 8.99 2.81 -16.83
N ASP A 127 8.54 4.01 -16.44
CA ASP A 127 7.92 4.30 -15.16
C ASP A 127 7.00 5.52 -15.24
N MET A 128 6.01 5.61 -14.33
CA MET A 128 5.02 6.70 -14.33
C MET A 128 4.61 7.08 -12.92
N GLU A 129 4.45 8.40 -12.69
CA GLU A 129 3.93 8.93 -11.45
C GLU A 129 2.94 10.07 -11.69
N VAL A 130 1.77 10.03 -11.04
CA VAL A 130 0.80 11.12 -11.11
C VAL A 130 1.24 12.24 -10.17
N MET A 131 1.18 13.47 -10.65
CA MET A 131 1.60 14.65 -9.87
C MET A 131 0.71 14.85 -8.64
N PRO A 132 1.29 14.96 -7.44
CA PRO A 132 0.51 15.22 -6.22
C PRO A 132 -0.35 16.47 -6.33
N GLY A 133 -1.64 16.33 -5.97
CA GLY A 133 -2.64 17.39 -6.03
C GLY A 133 -3.14 17.74 -7.43
N ASN A 134 -2.65 17.07 -8.49
CA ASN A 134 -3.14 17.29 -9.85
C ASN A 134 -3.33 15.96 -10.62
N PRO A 135 -4.53 15.38 -10.58
CA PRO A 135 -4.81 14.09 -11.19
C PRO A 135 -4.69 14.06 -12.72
N ASN A 136 -4.63 15.23 -13.36
CA ASN A 136 -4.52 15.36 -14.82
C ASN A 136 -3.07 15.54 -15.31
N THR A 137 -2.11 15.60 -14.39
CA THR A 137 -0.68 15.76 -14.74
C THR A 137 0.10 14.51 -14.32
N ILE A 138 0.88 13.97 -15.24
CA ILE A 138 1.69 12.77 -15.02
C ILE A 138 3.12 12.97 -15.49
N ALA A 139 4.08 12.48 -14.69
CA ALA A 139 5.47 12.33 -15.10
C ALA A 139 5.66 10.92 -15.68
N ILE A 140 6.37 10.82 -16.80
CA ILE A 140 6.66 9.55 -17.46
C ILE A 140 8.16 9.49 -17.76
N SER A 141 8.83 8.50 -17.18
CA SER A 141 10.14 8.04 -17.63
C SER A 141 9.93 7.21 -18.90
N ARG A 142 10.50 7.67 -20.02
CA ARG A 142 10.33 7.04 -21.33
C ARG A 142 11.53 6.16 -21.65
N ARG A 143 11.30 5.12 -22.45
CA ARG A 143 12.35 4.24 -22.93
C ARG A 143 12.18 3.89 -24.41
N ASN A 144 13.28 3.63 -25.08
CA ASN A 144 13.32 2.92 -26.36
C ASN A 144 13.38 1.40 -26.13
N VAL A 145 13.29 0.61 -27.22
CA VAL A 145 13.39 -0.87 -27.17
C VAL A 145 14.54 -1.42 -28.00
N GLY A 146 15.23 -0.57 -28.74
CA GLY A 146 16.24 -0.99 -29.73
C GLY A 146 17.69 -0.81 -29.29
N PHE A 147 17.93 0.03 -28.28
CA PHE A 147 19.28 0.42 -27.87
C PHE A 147 19.44 0.35 -26.36
N SER A 148 20.70 0.30 -25.90
CA SER A 148 21.08 0.40 -24.51
C SER A 148 22.12 1.51 -24.35
N PRO A 149 21.96 2.41 -23.37
CA PRO A 149 20.87 2.54 -22.40
C PRO A 149 19.53 2.91 -23.05
N LYS A 150 18.43 2.43 -22.42
CA LYS A 150 17.08 2.58 -22.99
C LYS A 150 16.40 3.90 -22.65
N HIS A 151 16.92 4.64 -21.66
CA HIS A 151 16.27 5.85 -21.14
C HIS A 151 16.16 6.96 -22.18
N GLU A 152 14.94 7.51 -22.33
CA GLU A 152 14.58 8.55 -23.32
C GLU A 152 13.99 9.81 -22.66
N GLY A 153 14.50 10.12 -21.48
CA GLY A 153 14.12 11.29 -20.71
C GLY A 153 12.81 11.15 -19.96
N VAL A 154 12.65 11.98 -18.95
CA VAL A 154 11.41 12.16 -18.19
C VAL A 154 10.63 13.31 -18.82
N ALA A 155 9.38 13.05 -19.18
CA ALA A 155 8.45 14.01 -19.74
C ALA A 155 7.25 14.24 -18.81
N ILE A 156 6.70 15.45 -18.83
CA ILE A 156 5.47 15.80 -18.10
C ILE A 156 4.35 15.98 -19.11
N TYR A 157 3.22 15.34 -18.83
CA TYR A 157 2.00 15.46 -19.63
C TYR A 157 0.88 16.07 -18.80
N ASP A 158 0.22 17.10 -19.33
CA ASP A 158 -1.04 17.65 -18.81
C ASP A 158 -2.17 17.11 -19.69
N ASN A 159 -2.95 16.17 -19.18
CA ASN A 159 -3.81 15.29 -19.98
C ASN A 159 -3.01 14.60 -21.10
N ASP A 160 -3.23 15.00 -22.37
CA ASP A 160 -2.58 14.46 -23.56
C ASP A 160 -1.49 15.38 -24.13
N VAL A 161 -1.23 16.52 -23.47
CA VAL A 161 -0.27 17.51 -23.94
C VAL A 161 1.04 17.42 -23.20
N MET A 162 2.10 17.04 -23.91
CA MET A 162 3.45 17.02 -23.35
C MET A 162 3.99 18.44 -23.17
N ARG A 163 4.53 18.75 -21.99
CA ARG A 163 5.27 20.00 -21.78
C ARG A 163 6.55 20.01 -22.59
N PRO A 164 7.01 21.19 -23.06
CA PRO A 164 8.10 21.28 -24.07
C PRO A 164 9.47 20.78 -23.59
N THR A 165 9.75 20.81 -22.27
CA THR A 165 11.07 20.44 -21.73
C THR A 165 11.03 19.05 -21.11
N THR A 166 11.97 18.20 -21.51
CA THR A 166 12.20 16.87 -20.94
C THR A 166 13.61 16.79 -20.36
N THR A 167 13.88 15.82 -19.47
CA THR A 167 15.26 15.55 -19.08
C THR A 167 16.02 14.92 -20.25
N GLN A 168 17.35 14.86 -20.13
CA GLN A 168 18.20 14.22 -21.14
C GLN A 168 17.89 12.73 -21.31
N ASP A 169 18.19 12.20 -22.45
CA ASP A 169 18.17 10.79 -22.80
C ASP A 169 19.43 10.03 -22.34
N HIS A 170 19.55 8.75 -22.69
CA HIS A 170 20.68 7.84 -22.49
C HIS A 170 20.97 7.57 -20.99
N THR A 171 21.48 8.52 -20.23
CA THR A 171 21.78 8.38 -18.80
C THR A 171 20.83 9.25 -18.01
N GLY A 172 19.86 8.62 -17.36
CA GLY A 172 18.79 9.38 -16.74
C GLY A 172 18.06 8.64 -15.62
N SER A 173 16.81 8.94 -15.48
CA SER A 173 15.98 8.47 -14.39
C SER A 173 14.99 7.42 -14.87
N ASN A 174 15.42 6.15 -14.83
CA ASN A 174 14.58 5.03 -15.21
C ASN A 174 13.42 4.85 -14.23
N ARG A 175 13.66 5.06 -12.93
CA ARG A 175 12.65 5.01 -11.86
C ARG A 175 12.44 6.40 -11.28
N ILE A 176 11.19 6.75 -11.01
CA ILE A 176 10.81 8.11 -10.60
C ILE A 176 9.76 8.09 -9.48
N GLU A 177 9.87 9.05 -8.53
CA GLU A 177 8.93 9.24 -7.44
C GLU A 177 8.75 10.73 -7.13
N PHE A 178 7.53 11.24 -7.10
CA PHE A 178 7.25 12.60 -6.68
C PHE A 178 7.47 12.80 -5.18
N SER A 179 8.17 13.86 -4.79
CA SER A 179 8.15 14.35 -3.40
C SER A 179 7.24 15.55 -3.20
N SER A 180 6.96 16.30 -4.27
CA SER A 180 5.98 17.39 -4.32
C SER A 180 5.59 17.65 -5.79
N ASN A 181 4.63 18.53 -6.04
CA ASN A 181 4.20 18.87 -7.39
C ASN A 181 5.29 19.54 -8.26
N ASN A 182 6.37 19.99 -7.67
CA ASN A 182 7.48 20.65 -8.36
C ASN A 182 8.83 19.93 -8.21
N LEU A 183 8.86 18.80 -7.51
CA LEU A 183 10.07 18.02 -7.29
C LEU A 183 9.81 16.52 -7.42
N LEU A 184 10.53 15.91 -8.37
CA LEU A 184 10.57 14.48 -8.62
C LEU A 184 11.98 13.97 -8.29
N TRP A 185 12.06 12.77 -7.71
CA TRP A 185 13.30 12.02 -7.58
C TRP A 185 13.37 10.97 -8.67
N GLY A 186 14.55 10.81 -9.24
CA GLY A 186 14.79 9.81 -10.26
C GLY A 186 16.08 9.04 -10.01
N TYR A 187 16.09 7.77 -10.37
CA TYR A 187 17.25 6.90 -10.21
C TYR A 187 17.62 6.22 -11.53
N ASN A 188 18.92 6.28 -11.85
CA ASN A 188 19.51 5.55 -12.97
C ASN A 188 19.88 4.14 -12.54
N ASN A 189 19.05 3.17 -12.91
CA ASN A 189 19.26 1.75 -12.58
C ASN A 189 19.78 0.92 -13.77
N GLU A 190 20.19 1.57 -14.85
CA GLU A 190 20.58 0.91 -16.10
C GLU A 190 22.06 1.10 -16.46
N THR A 191 22.69 2.20 -16.06
CA THR A 191 24.12 2.45 -16.31
C THR A 191 24.92 2.49 -15.02
N THR A 192 26.24 2.29 -15.12
CA THR A 192 27.16 2.29 -13.98
C THR A 192 27.32 3.65 -13.27
N GLU A 193 26.64 4.69 -13.76
CA GLU A 193 26.61 5.98 -13.06
C GLU A 193 25.77 5.91 -11.77
N PHE A 194 24.70 5.09 -11.74
CA PHE A 194 23.84 4.82 -10.56
C PHE A 194 23.43 6.09 -9.80
N GLY A 195 23.18 7.21 -10.49
CA GLY A 195 22.86 8.48 -9.84
C GLY A 195 21.41 8.58 -9.40
N LEU A 196 21.20 8.94 -8.13
CA LEU A 196 19.93 9.50 -7.65
C LEU A 196 19.89 10.98 -8.04
N ARG A 197 18.78 11.45 -8.61
CA ARG A 197 18.66 12.80 -9.17
C ARG A 197 17.47 13.55 -8.61
N LYS A 198 17.66 14.85 -8.40
CA LYS A 198 16.54 15.79 -8.36
C LYS A 198 16.12 16.13 -9.78
N ILE A 199 14.82 16.17 -10.02
CA ILE A 199 14.21 16.63 -11.26
C ILE A 199 13.24 17.74 -10.88
N ASN A 200 13.54 18.96 -11.32
CA ASN A 200 12.69 20.11 -11.06
C ASN A 200 11.56 20.14 -12.08
N ILE A 201 10.33 20.27 -11.60
CA ILE A 201 9.14 20.33 -12.44
C ILE A 201 8.60 21.77 -12.47
N SER A 202 8.34 22.25 -13.67
CA SER A 202 7.78 23.58 -13.91
C SER A 202 6.70 23.52 -15.01
N SER A 203 6.06 24.64 -15.31
CA SER A 203 5.12 24.73 -16.43
C SER A 203 5.75 24.40 -17.79
N SER A 204 7.08 24.55 -17.92
CA SER A 204 7.80 24.17 -19.14
C SER A 204 8.13 22.67 -19.21
N GLY A 205 8.06 21.92 -18.12
CA GLY A 205 8.35 20.48 -18.10
C GLY A 205 9.33 20.08 -17.01
N ALA A 206 10.13 19.04 -17.29
CA ALA A 206 11.09 18.42 -16.38
C ALA A 206 12.51 18.87 -16.70
N THR A 207 13.26 19.32 -15.69
CA THR A 207 14.66 19.73 -15.83
C THR A 207 15.50 18.97 -14.81
N GLN A 208 16.55 18.30 -15.27
CA GLN A 208 17.48 17.61 -14.39
C GLN A 208 18.20 18.60 -13.47
N GLY A 209 18.18 18.31 -12.20
CA GLY A 209 18.93 19.03 -11.17
C GLY A 209 20.18 18.25 -10.75
N THR A 210 20.53 18.35 -9.47
CA THR A 210 21.73 17.72 -8.88
C THR A 210 21.62 16.18 -8.95
N VAL A 211 22.75 15.56 -9.31
CA VAL A 211 22.96 14.11 -9.26
C VAL A 211 23.74 13.75 -8.00
N TYR A 212 23.27 12.76 -7.27
CA TYR A 212 23.88 12.26 -6.05
C TYR A 212 24.33 10.81 -6.27
N PRO A 213 25.63 10.55 -6.41
CA PRO A 213 26.17 9.22 -6.64
C PRO A 213 26.20 8.39 -5.36
N ASN A 214 26.25 7.06 -5.51
CA ASN A 214 26.53 6.10 -4.42
C ASN A 214 25.47 6.00 -3.32
N LEU A 215 24.30 6.62 -3.44
CA LEU A 215 23.21 6.43 -2.50
C LEU A 215 22.52 5.08 -2.75
N PHE A 216 22.11 4.83 -3.98
CA PHE A 216 21.84 3.50 -4.51
C PHE A 216 23.00 3.10 -5.42
N SER A 217 23.23 1.82 -5.69
CA SER A 217 24.46 1.43 -6.39
C SER A 217 24.35 0.11 -7.16
N ASN A 218 23.12 -0.29 -7.55
CA ASN A 218 22.89 -1.53 -8.29
C ASN A 218 22.01 -1.31 -9.52
N PHE A 219 22.16 -2.22 -10.48
CA PHE A 219 21.25 -2.35 -11.61
C PHE A 219 19.88 -2.84 -11.16
N SER A 220 18.85 -2.49 -11.92
CA SER A 220 17.47 -2.95 -11.74
C SER A 220 16.85 -2.60 -10.37
N ILE A 221 17.46 -1.70 -9.61
CA ILE A 221 16.87 -1.16 -8.38
C ILE A 221 15.67 -0.30 -8.74
N ASP A 222 14.62 -0.48 -7.96
CA ASP A 222 13.46 0.39 -7.86
C ASP A 222 13.39 0.98 -6.47
N PHE A 223 12.56 2.00 -6.24
CA PHE A 223 12.38 2.59 -4.94
C PHE A 223 10.96 3.16 -4.80
N ILE A 224 10.50 3.24 -3.58
CA ILE A 224 9.26 3.92 -3.19
C ILE A 224 9.58 5.07 -2.25
N ARG A 225 8.70 6.05 -2.19
CA ARG A 225 8.79 7.18 -1.27
C ARG A 225 7.72 7.13 -0.20
N GLU A 226 8.12 7.35 1.04
CA GLU A 226 7.21 7.63 2.14
C GLU A 226 7.74 8.79 2.97
N GLY A 227 6.98 9.87 3.04
CA GLY A 227 7.41 11.09 3.70
C GLY A 227 8.70 11.64 3.09
N ASN A 228 9.72 11.78 3.92
CA ASN A 228 11.05 12.24 3.53
C ASN A 228 12.06 11.10 3.31
N PHE A 229 11.59 9.89 3.07
CA PHE A 229 12.47 8.74 2.90
C PHE A 229 12.20 8.02 1.58
N LEU A 230 13.29 7.58 0.95
CA LEU A 230 13.26 6.69 -0.21
C LEU A 230 13.72 5.31 0.25
N TYR A 231 12.91 4.29 -0.04
CA TYR A 231 13.16 2.89 0.32
C TYR A 231 13.41 2.09 -0.95
N SER A 232 14.63 1.64 -1.16
CA SER A 232 14.99 0.88 -2.36
C SER A 232 14.69 -0.61 -2.23
N THR A 233 14.54 -1.26 -3.38
CA THR A 233 14.32 -2.71 -3.46
C THR A 233 15.51 -3.56 -3.02
N ASP A 234 16.71 -2.97 -2.81
CA ASP A 234 17.86 -3.62 -2.18
C ASP A 234 18.00 -3.31 -0.68
N GLY A 235 16.96 -2.71 -0.09
CA GLY A 235 16.86 -2.47 1.35
C GLY A 235 17.49 -1.18 1.86
N LYS A 236 18.10 -0.35 1.01
CA LYS A 236 18.67 0.93 1.42
C LYS A 236 17.58 1.97 1.69
N VAL A 237 17.85 2.84 2.65
CA VAL A 237 16.97 3.98 3.00
C VAL A 237 17.75 5.27 2.87
N VAL A 238 17.27 6.17 2.03
CA VAL A 238 17.85 7.49 1.80
C VAL A 238 16.95 8.55 2.41
N ASP A 239 17.50 9.41 3.24
CA ASP A 239 16.83 10.59 3.79
C ASP A 239 16.96 11.76 2.81
N ILE A 240 15.83 12.32 2.40
CA ILE A 240 15.71 13.46 1.49
C ILE A 240 15.15 14.72 2.18
N SER A 241 15.05 14.72 3.50
CA SER A 241 14.50 15.85 4.28
C SER A 241 15.37 17.11 4.20
N SER A 242 16.66 16.94 4.00
CA SER A 242 17.60 18.05 3.82
C SER A 242 17.82 18.42 2.36
N GLY A 243 18.46 19.54 2.11
CA GLY A 243 18.85 19.95 0.74
C GLY A 243 19.73 18.91 0.03
N THR A 244 20.52 18.13 0.78
CA THR A 244 21.40 17.07 0.29
C THR A 244 20.96 15.74 0.86
N PRO A 245 20.51 14.78 0.01
CA PRO A 245 20.14 13.45 0.46
C PRO A 245 21.35 12.67 0.98
N PHE A 246 21.11 11.75 1.92
CA PHE A 246 22.15 10.87 2.45
C PHE A 246 21.61 9.47 2.76
N LEU A 247 22.47 8.47 2.71
CA LEU A 247 22.14 7.11 3.10
C LEU A 247 21.93 7.05 4.62
N LEU A 248 20.70 6.81 5.05
CA LEU A 248 20.33 6.70 6.46
C LEU A 248 20.69 5.32 7.03
N GLY A 249 20.48 4.26 6.26
CA GLY A 249 20.74 2.89 6.68
C GLY A 249 20.29 1.86 5.65
N GLN A 250 20.31 0.59 6.06
CA GLN A 250 19.89 -0.53 5.20
C GLN A 250 19.25 -1.64 6.03
N PHE A 251 18.15 -2.18 5.56
CA PHE A 251 17.57 -3.42 6.07
C PHE A 251 18.44 -4.60 5.65
N THR A 252 18.77 -5.47 6.60
CA THR A 252 19.68 -6.59 6.36
C THR A 252 19.01 -7.76 5.66
N ASN A 253 19.73 -8.42 4.76
CA ASN A 253 19.29 -9.64 4.07
C ASN A 253 17.92 -9.51 3.41
N THR A 254 17.69 -8.39 2.72
CA THR A 254 16.43 -8.15 2.03
C THR A 254 16.66 -7.55 0.65
N THR A 255 15.86 -8.02 -0.31
CA THR A 255 15.80 -7.53 -1.70
C THR A 255 14.40 -7.81 -2.23
N GLY A 256 14.04 -7.20 -3.36
CA GLY A 256 12.79 -7.46 -4.07
C GLY A 256 11.72 -6.38 -3.85
N ALA A 257 10.54 -6.65 -4.37
CA ALA A 257 9.42 -5.70 -4.30
C ALA A 257 9.13 -5.28 -2.86
N ASN A 258 8.88 -3.99 -2.66
CA ASN A 258 8.67 -3.40 -1.35
C ASN A 258 7.44 -2.47 -1.32
N ALA A 259 6.90 -2.28 -0.13
CA ALA A 259 5.83 -1.32 0.14
C ALA A 259 5.91 -0.81 1.59
N PHE A 260 5.47 0.42 1.80
CA PHE A 260 5.32 1.02 3.12
C PHE A 260 3.87 0.95 3.58
N ASP A 261 3.62 0.54 4.80
CA ASP A 261 2.32 0.57 5.45
C ASP A 261 2.32 1.66 6.53
N THR A 262 1.69 2.78 6.21
CA THR A 262 1.56 3.95 7.10
C THR A 262 0.78 3.62 8.37
N ALA A 263 -0.20 2.73 8.32
CA ALA A 263 -1.04 2.39 9.47
C ALA A 263 -0.27 1.58 10.53
N THR A 264 0.60 0.67 10.11
CA THR A 264 1.41 -0.16 11.02
C THR A 264 2.84 0.33 11.19
N GLN A 265 3.21 1.41 10.50
CA GLN A 265 4.58 1.93 10.43
C GLN A 265 5.57 0.79 10.17
N SER A 266 5.41 0.15 9.01
CA SER A 266 6.21 -1.01 8.60
C SER A 266 6.62 -0.89 7.14
N VAL A 267 7.86 -1.26 6.85
CA VAL A 267 8.32 -1.49 5.48
C VAL A 267 8.33 -2.99 5.23
N ALA A 268 7.64 -3.42 4.17
CA ALA A 268 7.61 -4.82 3.78
C ALA A 268 8.45 -5.07 2.53
N TYR A 269 9.02 -6.27 2.45
CA TYR A 269 9.76 -6.79 1.31
C TYR A 269 9.32 -8.20 0.99
N ALA A 270 9.15 -8.51 -0.30
CA ALA A 270 9.02 -9.87 -0.80
C ALA A 270 10.35 -10.28 -1.45
N SER A 271 11.20 -10.94 -0.66
CA SER A 271 12.55 -11.32 -1.08
C SER A 271 12.55 -12.68 -1.76
N SER A 272 13.10 -12.76 -2.98
CA SER A 272 13.33 -14.01 -3.69
C SER A 272 14.73 -14.54 -3.43
N GLU A 273 14.83 -15.81 -3.09
CA GLU A 273 16.11 -16.48 -2.93
C GLU A 273 16.71 -16.80 -4.30
N TYR A 274 17.96 -16.41 -4.52
CA TYR A 274 18.61 -16.51 -5.83
C TYR A 274 18.68 -17.95 -6.38
N SER A 275 18.97 -18.93 -5.52
CA SER A 275 19.19 -20.32 -5.95
C SER A 275 17.89 -21.10 -6.20
N SER A 276 16.86 -20.88 -5.38
CA SER A 276 15.62 -21.65 -5.40
C SER A 276 14.44 -20.89 -5.97
N GLY A 277 14.52 -19.55 -6.03
CA GLY A 277 13.41 -18.68 -6.33
C GLY A 277 12.32 -18.65 -5.25
N ASN A 278 12.53 -19.29 -4.10
CA ASN A 278 11.58 -19.26 -2.99
C ASN A 278 11.45 -17.84 -2.45
N ILE A 279 10.22 -17.48 -2.09
CA ILE A 279 9.92 -16.13 -1.64
C ILE A 279 9.72 -16.12 -0.14
N THR A 280 10.34 -15.14 0.51
CA THR A 280 10.13 -14.81 1.92
C THR A 280 9.60 -13.39 2.05
N PHE A 281 8.44 -13.24 2.65
CA PHE A 281 7.89 -11.94 3.04
C PHE A 281 8.47 -11.51 4.36
N LYS A 282 8.95 -10.26 4.46
CA LYS A 282 9.58 -9.69 5.66
C LYS A 282 9.01 -8.31 5.94
N ARG A 283 8.77 -8.00 7.22
CA ARG A 283 8.44 -6.64 7.65
C ARG A 283 9.51 -6.09 8.58
N PHE A 284 9.82 -4.82 8.44
CA PHE A 284 10.81 -4.12 9.23
C PHE A 284 10.21 -2.88 9.90
N ASN A 285 10.80 -2.50 11.03
CA ASN A 285 10.57 -1.20 11.62
C ASN A 285 11.43 -0.15 10.89
N PRO A 286 10.82 0.89 10.26
CA PRO A 286 11.57 1.86 9.47
C PRO A 286 12.50 2.75 10.28
N ASN A 287 12.25 2.92 11.59
CA ASN A 287 13.04 3.80 12.45
C ASN A 287 14.24 3.08 13.10
N THR A 288 14.09 1.78 13.38
CA THR A 288 15.15 1.00 14.06
C THR A 288 15.85 0.02 13.12
N PHE A 289 15.36 -0.16 11.90
CA PHE A 289 15.82 -1.12 10.90
C PHE A 289 15.72 -2.59 11.35
N LEU A 290 15.06 -2.85 12.48
CA LEU A 290 14.91 -4.21 13.01
C LEU A 290 13.80 -4.97 12.28
N LEU A 291 14.07 -6.25 12.03
CA LEU A 291 13.08 -7.19 11.52
C LEU A 291 11.94 -7.34 12.53
N LYS A 292 10.70 -7.11 12.10
CA LYS A 292 9.49 -7.36 12.89
C LYS A 292 9.07 -8.82 12.79
N ASP A 293 8.98 -9.33 11.57
CA ASP A 293 8.63 -10.71 11.28
C ASP A 293 9.11 -11.15 9.89
N SER A 294 9.12 -12.46 9.68
CA SER A 294 9.54 -13.08 8.43
C SER A 294 8.71 -14.35 8.20
N THR A 295 8.11 -14.48 7.01
CA THR A 295 7.22 -15.59 6.68
C THR A 295 7.56 -16.12 5.29
N PRO A 296 7.94 -17.40 5.14
CA PRO A 296 8.06 -18.05 3.83
C PRO A 296 6.69 -18.07 3.13
N ILE A 297 6.69 -17.82 1.83
CA ILE A 297 5.49 -17.92 1.00
C ILE A 297 5.46 -19.31 0.37
N PRO A 298 4.54 -20.20 0.78
CA PRO A 298 4.55 -21.58 0.33
C PRO A 298 4.11 -21.69 -1.14
N ASN A 299 4.77 -22.59 -1.88
CA ASN A 299 4.42 -22.97 -3.25
C ASN A 299 4.43 -21.80 -4.27
N VAL A 300 5.20 -20.75 -4.00
CA VAL A 300 5.40 -19.61 -4.90
C VAL A 300 6.89 -19.41 -5.10
N GLN A 301 7.29 -19.34 -6.36
CA GLN A 301 8.67 -19.12 -6.78
C GLN A 301 8.75 -18.05 -7.86
N GLY A 302 9.94 -17.51 -8.07
CA GLY A 302 10.25 -16.51 -9.08
C GLY A 302 10.74 -15.20 -8.51
N SER A 303 10.95 -14.22 -9.37
CA SER A 303 11.30 -12.85 -8.97
C SER A 303 10.04 -12.09 -8.55
N THR A 304 10.18 -11.20 -7.60
CA THR A 304 9.12 -10.26 -7.22
C THR A 304 9.29 -8.94 -7.97
N ARG A 305 8.19 -8.31 -8.43
CA ARG A 305 8.28 -7.13 -9.29
C ARG A 305 7.63 -5.88 -8.71
N SER A 306 6.43 -6.02 -8.18
CA SER A 306 5.63 -4.91 -7.67
C SER A 306 4.98 -5.31 -6.36
N MET A 307 4.90 -4.37 -5.41
CA MET A 307 4.18 -4.53 -4.16
C MET A 307 3.42 -3.27 -3.83
N THR A 308 2.25 -3.41 -3.23
CA THR A 308 1.47 -2.32 -2.65
C THR A 308 0.99 -2.68 -1.24
N SER A 309 0.88 -1.69 -0.36
CA SER A 309 0.11 -1.82 0.88
C SER A 309 -1.38 -1.69 0.55
N CYS A 310 -2.21 -2.58 1.08
CA CYS A 310 -3.66 -2.63 0.81
C CYS A 310 -4.51 -2.38 2.06
N GLY A 311 -4.00 -1.60 2.99
CA GLY A 311 -4.58 -1.28 4.28
C GLY A 311 -3.71 -1.78 5.43
N ALA A 312 -4.11 -1.52 6.66
CA ALA A 312 -3.33 -1.86 7.85
C ALA A 312 -2.94 -3.35 7.88
N GLY A 313 -1.65 -3.63 7.79
CA GLY A 313 -1.09 -4.98 7.80
C GLY A 313 -1.45 -5.83 6.58
N CYS A 314 -1.95 -5.21 5.51
CA CYS A 314 -2.27 -5.87 4.25
C CYS A 314 -1.26 -5.46 3.18
N TYR A 315 -0.73 -6.47 2.46
CA TYR A 315 0.20 -6.26 1.35
C TYR A 315 -0.16 -7.18 0.19
N ALA A 316 -0.02 -6.68 -1.03
CA ALA A 316 -0.16 -7.47 -2.24
C ALA A 316 1.07 -7.30 -3.11
N PHE A 317 1.59 -8.39 -3.66
CA PHE A 317 2.73 -8.33 -4.56
C PHE A 317 2.61 -9.31 -5.74
N THR A 318 3.33 -9.01 -6.82
CA THR A 318 3.40 -9.86 -8.01
C THR A 318 4.68 -10.68 -8.03
N THR A 319 4.58 -11.88 -8.59
CA THR A 319 5.74 -12.71 -8.91
C THR A 319 5.83 -12.97 -10.41
N TYR A 320 7.02 -13.28 -10.87
CA TYR A 320 7.31 -13.58 -12.26
C TYR A 320 8.39 -14.65 -12.38
N SER A 321 8.17 -15.57 -13.27
CA SER A 321 9.17 -16.52 -13.73
C SER A 321 8.99 -16.81 -15.21
N TYR A 322 10.09 -16.93 -15.94
CA TYR A 322 10.09 -17.29 -17.35
C TYR A 322 10.94 -18.54 -17.57
N ASN A 323 10.34 -19.54 -18.17
CA ASN A 323 11.03 -20.76 -18.52
C ASN A 323 11.49 -20.68 -19.98
N TYR A 324 12.81 -20.51 -20.17
CA TYR A 324 13.42 -20.38 -21.51
C TYR A 324 13.28 -21.65 -22.36
N SER A 325 13.16 -22.85 -21.75
CA SER A 325 13.02 -24.09 -22.49
C SER A 325 11.65 -24.32 -23.09
N THR A 326 10.61 -23.79 -22.40
CA THR A 326 9.21 -23.96 -22.81
C THR A 326 8.58 -22.67 -23.34
N ASN A 327 9.29 -21.55 -23.28
CA ASN A 327 8.78 -20.20 -23.57
C ASN A 327 7.51 -19.84 -22.79
N VAL A 328 7.40 -20.32 -21.54
CA VAL A 328 6.23 -20.10 -20.71
C VAL A 328 6.53 -19.06 -19.61
N THR A 329 5.72 -18.02 -19.56
CA THR A 329 5.66 -17.09 -18.44
C THR A 329 4.73 -17.63 -17.38
N THR A 330 5.17 -17.57 -16.13
CA THR A 330 4.33 -17.85 -14.96
C THR A 330 4.44 -16.71 -13.96
N GLY A 331 3.41 -16.53 -13.15
CA GLY A 331 3.36 -15.51 -12.11
C GLY A 331 2.15 -15.70 -11.22
N LYS A 332 2.17 -15.04 -10.11
CA LYS A 332 1.10 -15.07 -9.10
C LYS A 332 0.91 -13.67 -8.54
N ILE A 333 -0.28 -13.39 -8.06
CA ILE A 333 -0.51 -12.31 -7.11
C ILE A 333 -0.61 -12.94 -5.73
N VAL A 334 0.18 -12.46 -4.79
CA VAL A 334 0.19 -12.92 -3.40
C VAL A 334 -0.33 -11.81 -2.51
N ILE A 335 -1.31 -12.14 -1.67
CA ILE A 335 -1.86 -11.21 -0.67
C ILE A 335 -1.44 -11.73 0.71
N VAL A 336 -0.80 -10.89 1.51
CA VAL A 336 -0.37 -11.18 2.88
C VAL A 336 -1.11 -10.25 3.83
N LYS A 337 -1.77 -10.82 4.85
CA LYS A 337 -2.55 -10.07 5.83
C LYS A 337 -2.16 -10.42 7.25
N ASP A 338 -2.09 -9.42 8.10
CA ASP A 338 -1.89 -9.59 9.54
C ASP A 338 -3.23 -9.86 10.22
N LYS A 339 -3.46 -11.11 10.64
CA LYS A 339 -4.70 -11.52 11.32
C LYS A 339 -4.88 -10.87 12.69
N SER A 340 -3.81 -10.48 13.35
CA SER A 340 -3.90 -9.83 14.66
C SER A 340 -4.62 -8.48 14.57
N LEU A 341 -4.46 -7.77 13.45
CA LEU A 341 -5.15 -6.50 13.19
C LEU A 341 -6.61 -6.68 12.78
N ALA A 342 -6.99 -7.84 12.25
CA ALA A 342 -8.40 -8.16 11.95
C ALA A 342 -9.21 -8.38 13.24
N VAL A 343 -8.60 -8.94 14.28
CA VAL A 343 -9.21 -9.08 15.61
C VAL A 343 -9.42 -7.72 16.27
N ASP A 344 -8.48 -6.79 16.12
CA ASP A 344 -8.61 -5.41 16.63
C ASP A 344 -9.76 -4.64 15.94
N ASN A 345 -10.00 -4.88 14.65
CA ASN A 345 -11.14 -4.29 13.95
C ASN A 345 -12.48 -4.90 14.40
N LEU A 346 -12.52 -6.20 14.70
CA LEU A 346 -13.69 -6.85 15.30
C LEU A 346 -13.91 -6.38 16.75
N LEU A 347 -12.84 -6.15 17.50
CA LEU A 347 -12.92 -5.59 18.85
C LEU A 347 -13.32 -4.11 18.83
N LYS A 348 -12.86 -3.32 17.86
CA LYS A 348 -13.28 -1.93 17.65
C LYS A 348 -14.72 -1.82 17.18
N SER A 349 -15.17 -2.69 16.27
CA SER A 349 -16.59 -2.74 15.83
C SER A 349 -17.52 -3.23 16.94
N ASN A 350 -16.98 -3.89 17.97
CA ASN A 350 -17.72 -4.35 19.15
C ASN A 350 -17.59 -3.41 20.36
N LYS A 351 -16.78 -2.35 20.26
CA LYS A 351 -16.58 -1.43 21.37
C LYS A 351 -17.83 -0.58 21.58
N ILE A 352 -18.42 -0.73 22.76
CA ILE A 352 -19.44 0.17 23.28
C ILE A 352 -18.75 1.12 24.22
N THR A 353 -18.87 2.41 23.99
CA THR A 353 -18.34 3.42 24.90
C THR A 353 -19.51 4.20 25.49
N VAL A 354 -19.57 4.23 26.81
CA VAL A 354 -20.61 4.96 27.53
C VAL A 354 -19.98 6.14 28.27
N TYR A 355 -20.41 7.34 27.95
CA TYR A 355 -19.83 8.58 28.49
C TYR A 355 -20.86 9.71 28.64
N PRO A 356 -20.55 10.73 29.47
CA PRO A 356 -19.49 10.76 30.46
C PRO A 356 -19.74 9.75 31.58
N ASN A 357 -18.68 9.18 32.13
CA ASN A 357 -18.78 8.34 33.32
C ASN A 357 -17.64 8.72 34.27
N PRO A 358 -17.88 9.37 35.40
CA PRO A 358 -19.19 9.68 36.05
C PRO A 358 -20.07 10.67 35.27
N VAL A 359 -21.41 10.44 35.35
CA VAL A 359 -22.41 11.21 34.64
C VAL A 359 -23.24 12.07 35.61
N SER A 360 -23.60 13.31 35.16
CA SER A 360 -24.53 14.20 35.91
C SER A 360 -25.94 14.13 35.34
N ASN A 361 -26.17 14.56 34.11
CA ASN A 361 -27.52 14.67 33.55
C ASN A 361 -27.75 13.79 32.33
N TYR A 362 -26.80 13.79 31.37
CA TYR A 362 -26.98 13.13 30.11
C TYR A 362 -25.91 12.04 29.90
N LEU A 363 -26.36 10.85 29.58
CA LEU A 363 -25.52 9.66 29.29
C LEU A 363 -25.57 9.38 27.78
N LYS A 364 -24.42 9.18 27.16
CA LYS A 364 -24.30 8.85 25.74
C LYS A 364 -23.73 7.46 25.57
N ILE A 365 -24.22 6.75 24.54
CA ILE A 365 -23.69 5.46 24.09
C ILE A 365 -23.15 5.64 22.68
N ASP A 366 -21.84 5.45 22.51
CA ASP A 366 -21.17 5.45 21.22
C ASP A 366 -20.92 4.01 20.78
N THR A 367 -21.60 3.57 19.72
CA THR A 367 -21.52 2.22 19.16
C THR A 367 -22.32 2.11 17.87
N ASP A 368 -21.86 1.26 16.96
CA ASP A 368 -22.58 0.88 15.75
C ASP A 368 -23.62 -0.23 15.97
N LYS A 369 -23.65 -0.85 17.18
CA LYS A 369 -24.60 -1.92 17.50
C LYS A 369 -26.02 -1.38 17.62
N LYS A 370 -26.99 -2.20 17.16
CA LYS A 370 -28.42 -1.98 17.35
C LYS A 370 -28.88 -2.75 18.57
N PHE A 371 -29.57 -2.07 19.48
CA PHE A 371 -30.19 -2.66 20.65
C PHE A 371 -31.70 -2.77 20.48
N VAL A 372 -32.27 -3.80 21.11
CA VAL A 372 -33.71 -3.99 21.24
C VAL A 372 -34.21 -3.54 22.60
N GLU A 373 -33.32 -3.49 23.59
CA GLU A 373 -33.65 -3.07 24.94
C GLU A 373 -32.45 -2.44 25.64
N ILE A 374 -32.65 -1.32 26.35
CA ILE A 374 -31.64 -0.67 27.21
C ILE A 374 -32.27 -0.36 28.55
N LYS A 375 -31.70 -0.84 29.64
CA LYS A 375 -32.18 -0.66 31.01
C LYS A 375 -31.07 -0.17 31.92
N LEU A 376 -31.43 0.72 32.84
CA LEU A 376 -30.58 1.11 33.95
C LEU A 376 -31.10 0.42 35.22
N SER A 377 -30.26 -0.35 35.91
CA SER A 377 -30.60 -1.01 37.13
C SER A 377 -29.69 -0.56 38.28
N ASP A 378 -30.19 -0.68 39.54
CA ASP A 378 -29.32 -0.62 40.70
C ASP A 378 -28.51 -1.93 40.86
N TYR A 379 -27.58 -1.98 41.82
CA TYR A 379 -26.79 -3.19 42.07
C TYR A 379 -27.58 -4.34 42.70
N SER A 380 -28.81 -4.09 43.18
CA SER A 380 -29.72 -5.12 43.64
C SER A 380 -30.52 -5.76 42.52
N GLY A 381 -30.35 -5.27 41.27
CA GLY A 381 -31.01 -5.79 40.06
C GLY A 381 -32.37 -5.15 39.78
N ASN A 382 -32.81 -4.15 40.59
CA ASN A 382 -34.06 -3.45 40.33
C ASN A 382 -33.88 -2.49 39.12
N ILE A 383 -34.82 -2.50 38.19
CA ILE A 383 -34.81 -1.59 37.06
C ILE A 383 -35.24 -0.21 37.52
N VAL A 384 -34.32 0.74 37.45
CA VAL A 384 -34.53 2.14 37.80
C VAL A 384 -35.12 2.94 36.63
N LYS A 385 -34.69 2.65 35.42
CA LYS A 385 -35.18 3.29 34.21
C LYS A 385 -35.01 2.41 32.99
N THR A 386 -36.03 2.35 32.13
CA THR A 386 -35.92 1.81 30.77
C THR A 386 -35.67 2.95 29.82
N LEU A 387 -34.69 2.81 28.93
CA LEU A 387 -34.25 3.81 27.96
C LEU A 387 -34.67 3.39 26.56
N ASP A 388 -34.95 4.38 25.69
CA ASP A 388 -35.32 4.06 24.31
C ASP A 388 -34.10 3.51 23.54
N ALA A 389 -34.19 2.28 23.07
CA ALA A 389 -33.10 1.60 22.38
C ALA A 389 -32.74 2.21 21.02
N LYS A 390 -33.58 3.11 20.48
CA LYS A 390 -33.31 3.85 19.24
C LYS A 390 -32.46 5.09 19.44
N GLU A 391 -32.44 5.63 20.65
CA GLU A 391 -31.67 6.80 21.01
C GLU A 391 -30.24 6.43 21.40
N ARG A 392 -29.36 7.41 21.42
CA ARG A 392 -27.95 7.29 21.84
C ARG A 392 -27.57 8.26 22.95
N GLU A 393 -28.47 9.17 23.32
CA GLU A 393 -28.31 10.12 24.39
C GLU A 393 -29.54 10.08 25.31
N PHE A 394 -29.31 9.95 26.60
CA PHE A 394 -30.34 9.69 27.60
C PHE A 394 -30.29 10.70 28.74
N ASP A 395 -31.41 11.36 29.02
CA ASP A 395 -31.55 12.17 30.20
C ASP A 395 -31.75 11.26 31.43
N ILE A 396 -30.81 11.31 32.37
CA ILE A 396 -30.85 10.63 33.66
C ILE A 396 -30.77 11.60 34.84
N SER A 397 -31.11 12.87 34.61
CA SER A 397 -31.08 13.95 35.64
C SER A 397 -31.93 13.61 36.86
N ASN A 398 -33.04 12.90 36.65
CA ASN A 398 -34.00 12.53 37.71
C ASN A 398 -33.59 11.27 38.49
N ILE A 399 -32.42 10.71 38.23
CA ILE A 399 -31.89 9.52 38.92
C ILE A 399 -30.99 10.01 40.07
N SER A 400 -31.16 9.42 41.24
CA SER A 400 -30.35 9.72 42.42
C SER A 400 -28.87 9.42 42.19
N SER A 401 -27.98 10.15 42.86
CA SER A 401 -26.54 9.82 42.84
C SER A 401 -26.29 8.41 43.36
N GLY A 402 -25.42 7.67 42.68
CA GLY A 402 -25.15 6.28 43.03
C GLY A 402 -24.47 5.50 41.93
N ASN A 403 -24.28 4.21 42.14
CA ASN A 403 -23.73 3.28 41.17
C ASN A 403 -24.84 2.45 40.54
N TYR A 404 -24.82 2.36 39.21
CA TYR A 404 -25.84 1.69 38.43
C TYR A 404 -25.19 0.76 37.37
N LEU A 405 -25.97 -0.18 36.86
CA LEU A 405 -25.62 -1.04 35.74
C LEU A 405 -26.49 -0.65 34.51
N LEU A 406 -25.87 -0.27 33.42
CA LEU A 406 -26.54 -0.10 32.14
C LEU A 406 -26.52 -1.44 31.39
N ILE A 407 -27.68 -2.04 31.23
CA ILE A 407 -27.87 -3.34 30.60
C ILE A 407 -28.45 -3.10 29.20
N MET A 408 -27.72 -3.51 28.18
CA MET A 408 -28.08 -3.35 26.77
C MET A 408 -28.26 -4.74 26.14
N THR A 409 -29.40 -5.00 25.50
CA THR A 409 -29.69 -6.25 24.81
C THR A 409 -29.69 -5.99 23.30
N ASP A 410 -28.82 -6.70 22.56
CA ASP A 410 -28.73 -6.57 21.09
C ASP A 410 -29.82 -7.38 20.36
N ILE A 411 -29.87 -7.22 19.02
CA ILE A 411 -30.86 -7.92 18.16
C ILE A 411 -30.70 -9.44 18.16
N ASN A 412 -29.57 -9.98 18.63
CA ASN A 412 -29.27 -11.40 18.77
C ASN A 412 -29.50 -11.91 20.18
N ASN A 413 -30.14 -11.07 21.04
CA ASN A 413 -30.42 -11.36 22.45
C ASN A 413 -29.16 -11.46 23.37
N ASN A 414 -28.01 -10.96 22.92
CA ASN A 414 -26.82 -10.86 23.75
C ASN A 414 -26.94 -9.68 24.70
N LYS A 415 -26.62 -9.89 25.98
CA LYS A 415 -26.63 -8.84 27.00
C LYS A 415 -25.22 -8.30 27.24
N ILE A 416 -25.11 -6.97 27.21
CA ILE A 416 -23.90 -6.22 27.52
C ILE A 416 -24.19 -5.34 28.72
N THR A 417 -23.27 -5.28 29.66
CA THR A 417 -23.48 -4.53 30.92
C THR A 417 -22.29 -3.60 31.13
N GLU A 418 -22.60 -2.31 31.37
CA GLU A 418 -21.62 -1.26 31.69
C GLU A 418 -21.93 -0.63 33.05
N LYS A 419 -20.89 -0.34 33.81
CA LYS A 419 -21.01 0.33 35.10
C LYS A 419 -21.14 1.84 34.93
N ILE A 420 -22.18 2.44 35.52
CA ILE A 420 -22.43 3.89 35.50
C ILE A 420 -22.33 4.46 36.90
N ILE A 421 -21.58 5.54 37.02
CA ILE A 421 -21.48 6.32 38.26
C ILE A 421 -22.29 7.61 38.06
N LYS A 422 -23.41 7.74 38.72
CA LYS A 422 -24.26 8.97 38.74
C LYS A 422 -23.79 9.90 39.84
N LYS A 423 -23.47 11.14 39.49
CA LYS A 423 -23.15 12.25 40.42
C LYS A 423 -24.36 12.96 40.89
#